data_a3f491804f4d251fa73f137891daa4c0
#
_entry.id   a3f491804f4d251fa73f137891daa4c0
#
_cell.length_a   1.000
_cell.length_b   1.000
_cell.length_c   1.000
_cell.angle_alpha   90.00
_cell.angle_beta   90.00
_cell.angle_gamma   90.00
#
_symmetry.space_group_name_H-M   'P 1'
#
loop_
_entity.id
_entity.type
_entity.pdbx_description
1 polymer ?
#
loop_
_entity_poly.entity_id
_entity_poly.type
_entity_poly.pdbx_seq_one_letter_code
_entity_poly.pdbx_strand_id
1 'polypeptide(L)'
;YNMDFLVIAGGGGGYQGGGGAGGYRNSYNSETSGRNSSSESALVIAATVVYTISVGSGGLGYIWSASRTQTNGNNSYISGSNITTVTSIGGGHGLSSNGGSGGARGGSGTITQGFDGGTSGSSYQDSGGGGASANGVSFTSGTAGAGGAGLSSAITGSAVTRAGGGGGAGTGYPNINTSTGAGGAGGGGAGGSGGGNGTGGTQNTGSGAGGGSL
;
A
#
# COMPACT_ATOMS: atom_id res chain seq x y z
N TYR A 1 2.32 -8.17 30.73
CA TYR A 1 3.45 -8.42 29.85
C TYR A 1 3.49 -7.35 28.77
N ASN A 2 4.69 -6.92 28.36
CA ASN A 2 4.85 -6.07 27.16
C ASN A 2 4.86 -6.97 25.92
N MET A 3 4.08 -6.59 24.91
CA MET A 3 4.00 -7.29 23.62
C MET A 3 4.27 -6.31 22.51
N ASP A 4 5.35 -6.55 21.76
CA ASP A 4 5.59 -5.83 20.52
C ASP A 4 4.65 -6.28 19.42
N PHE A 5 4.40 -5.39 18.48
CA PHE A 5 3.51 -5.67 17.36
C PHE A 5 4.05 -5.09 16.04
N LEU A 6 3.64 -5.74 14.97
CA LEU A 6 3.66 -5.21 13.61
C LEU A 6 2.29 -5.44 13.01
N VAL A 7 1.54 -4.38 12.79
CA VAL A 7 0.19 -4.41 12.20
C VAL A 7 0.22 -3.73 10.85
N ILE A 8 -0.06 -4.51 9.80
CA ILE A 8 -0.11 -4.01 8.42
C ILE A 8 -1.51 -4.31 7.87
N ALA A 9 -2.15 -3.31 7.28
CA ALA A 9 -3.46 -3.45 6.67
C ALA A 9 -3.38 -4.02 5.25
N GLY A 10 -4.52 -4.35 4.64
CA GLY A 10 -4.58 -4.74 3.23
C GLY A 10 -4.16 -3.59 2.31
N GLY A 11 -3.41 -3.87 1.26
CA GLY A 11 -3.08 -2.91 0.21
C GLY A 11 -4.27 -2.59 -0.69
N GLY A 12 -4.28 -1.44 -1.34
CA GLY A 12 -5.32 -1.00 -2.27
C GLY A 12 -5.23 -1.68 -3.64
N GLY A 13 -6.36 -1.81 -4.33
CA GLY A 13 -6.44 -2.29 -5.70
C GLY A 13 -5.90 -1.27 -6.71
N GLY A 14 -5.33 -1.76 -7.81
CA GLY A 14 -4.93 -0.91 -8.94
C GLY A 14 -6.11 -0.52 -9.83
N TYR A 15 -5.95 0.60 -10.53
CA TYR A 15 -6.80 1.04 -11.66
C TYR A 15 -5.87 1.22 -12.87
N GLN A 16 -5.70 2.42 -13.40
CA GLN A 16 -4.55 2.77 -14.28
C GLN A 16 -3.33 3.09 -13.41
N GLY A 17 -3.55 3.79 -12.29
CA GLY A 17 -2.54 4.03 -11.29
C GLY A 17 -2.39 2.89 -10.29
N GLY A 18 -1.23 2.85 -9.64
CA GLY A 18 -0.95 1.87 -8.61
C GLY A 18 -1.75 2.11 -7.32
N GLY A 19 -2.20 1.03 -6.67
CA GLY A 19 -2.78 1.09 -5.34
C GLY A 19 -1.73 1.43 -4.28
N GLY A 20 -2.12 2.11 -3.22
CA GLY A 20 -1.28 2.36 -2.04
C GLY A 20 -1.13 1.12 -1.18
N ALA A 21 -0.04 1.03 -0.44
CA ALA A 21 0.12 -0.01 0.58
C ALA A 21 -0.86 0.22 1.75
N GLY A 22 -1.18 -0.86 2.46
CA GLY A 22 -1.83 -0.77 3.76
C GLY A 22 -0.97 -0.02 4.77
N GLY A 23 -1.61 0.62 5.75
CA GLY A 23 -0.92 1.31 6.84
C GLY A 23 0.02 0.35 7.56
N TYR A 24 1.15 0.89 8.01
CA TYR A 24 2.20 0.13 8.68
C TYR A 24 2.42 0.71 10.08
N ARG A 25 2.17 -0.09 11.12
CA ARG A 25 2.34 0.30 12.53
C ARG A 25 3.24 -0.70 13.23
N ASN A 26 4.31 -0.22 13.89
CA ASN A 26 5.38 -1.04 14.43
C ASN A 26 5.87 -0.54 15.79
N SER A 27 6.00 -1.44 16.76
CA SER A 27 6.57 -1.15 18.07
C SER A 27 7.90 -1.87 18.32
N TYR A 28 8.30 -2.76 17.42
CA TYR A 28 9.40 -3.67 17.65
C TYR A 28 10.76 -2.98 17.65
N ASN A 29 11.53 -3.18 18.70
CA ASN A 29 12.96 -2.87 18.81
C ASN A 29 13.38 -1.48 18.29
N SER A 30 12.58 -0.44 18.55
CA SER A 30 12.81 0.92 18.06
C SER A 30 12.88 1.07 16.53
N GLU A 31 12.40 0.08 15.78
CA GLU A 31 12.24 0.19 14.32
C GLU A 31 11.21 1.26 13.98
N THR A 32 11.36 1.90 12.84
CA THR A 32 10.41 2.92 12.39
C THR A 32 9.03 2.34 12.10
N SER A 33 7.99 3.10 12.43
CA SER A 33 6.62 2.91 11.96
C SER A 33 6.39 3.58 10.60
N GLY A 34 5.20 3.45 10.04
CA GLY A 34 4.88 3.99 8.72
C GLY A 34 5.12 5.50 8.62
N ARG A 35 5.33 6.00 7.41
CA ARG A 35 5.71 7.39 7.11
C ARG A 35 7.01 7.82 7.81
N ASN A 36 7.91 6.84 8.04
CA ASN A 36 9.18 7.04 8.76
C ASN A 36 9.00 7.68 10.15
N SER A 37 7.84 7.45 10.78
CA SER A 37 7.59 7.90 12.15
C SER A 37 8.35 7.03 13.17
N SER A 38 8.45 7.51 14.40
CA SER A 38 9.08 6.76 15.49
C SER A 38 8.35 5.44 15.74
N SER A 39 9.09 4.46 16.30
CA SER A 39 8.50 3.24 16.86
C SER A 39 7.38 3.58 17.83
N GLU A 40 6.33 2.79 17.81
CA GLU A 40 5.22 2.91 18.76
C GLU A 40 5.54 2.22 20.08
N SER A 41 4.74 2.47 21.11
CA SER A 41 4.91 1.77 22.38
C SER A 41 4.35 0.35 22.31
N ALA A 42 5.07 -0.62 22.88
CA ALA A 42 4.56 -1.97 23.05
C ALA A 42 3.25 -1.99 23.84
N LEU A 43 2.39 -2.95 23.56
CA LEU A 43 1.11 -3.13 24.27
C LEU A 43 1.35 -3.79 25.62
N VAL A 44 0.73 -3.27 26.68
CA VAL A 44 0.69 -3.93 27.98
C VAL A 44 -0.50 -4.90 28.00
N ILE A 45 -0.23 -6.19 27.86
CA ILE A 45 -1.24 -7.23 27.83
C ILE A 45 -1.41 -7.91 29.19
N ALA A 46 -2.61 -8.39 29.48
CA ALA A 46 -2.98 -9.10 30.72
C ALA A 46 -3.54 -10.49 30.39
N ALA A 47 -3.20 -11.49 31.20
CA ALA A 47 -3.58 -12.89 30.97
C ALA A 47 -5.09 -13.14 31.02
N THR A 48 -5.87 -12.26 31.67
CA THR A 48 -7.32 -12.39 31.83
C THR A 48 -8.15 -11.66 30.77
N VAL A 49 -7.48 -11.02 29.80
CA VAL A 49 -8.15 -10.24 28.75
C VAL A 49 -8.12 -11.01 27.43
N VAL A 50 -9.28 -11.05 26.78
CA VAL A 50 -9.39 -11.56 25.40
C VAL A 50 -9.03 -10.44 24.44
N TYR A 51 -8.06 -10.72 23.55
CA TYR A 51 -7.65 -9.80 22.47
C TYR A 51 -8.21 -10.29 21.14
N THR A 52 -8.78 -9.35 20.39
CA THR A 52 -9.23 -9.60 19.02
C THR A 52 -8.18 -9.10 18.04
N ILE A 53 -7.74 -9.98 17.15
CA ILE A 53 -6.85 -9.65 16.04
C ILE A 53 -7.65 -9.82 14.75
N SER A 54 -7.69 -8.75 13.93
CA SER A 54 -8.30 -8.77 12.61
C SER A 54 -7.25 -8.44 11.54
N VAL A 55 -7.22 -9.25 10.49
CA VAL A 55 -6.32 -9.04 9.35
C VAL A 55 -7.16 -8.62 8.14
N GLY A 56 -6.94 -7.42 7.64
CA GLY A 56 -7.65 -6.86 6.51
C GLY A 56 -7.23 -7.48 5.18
N SER A 57 -8.20 -7.79 4.33
CA SER A 57 -7.95 -8.24 2.97
C SER A 57 -7.43 -7.11 2.08
N GLY A 58 -6.69 -7.44 1.02
CA GLY A 58 -6.36 -6.49 -0.05
C GLY A 58 -7.61 -6.02 -0.81
N GLY A 59 -7.53 -4.83 -1.37
CA GLY A 59 -8.54 -4.27 -2.24
C GLY A 59 -8.58 -4.95 -3.61
N LEU A 60 -9.74 -4.88 -4.26
CA LEU A 60 -9.94 -5.40 -5.61
C LEU A 60 -9.32 -4.42 -6.62
N GLY A 61 -8.60 -4.94 -7.61
CA GLY A 61 -8.19 -4.20 -8.79
C GLY A 61 -9.34 -4.03 -9.78
N TYR A 62 -9.26 -2.98 -10.60
CA TYR A 62 -10.18 -2.78 -11.71
C TYR A 62 -9.98 -3.85 -12.79
N ILE A 63 -11.07 -4.39 -13.33
CA ILE A 63 -11.07 -5.30 -14.47
C ILE A 63 -12.06 -4.77 -15.50
N TRP A 64 -11.54 -4.29 -16.63
CA TRP A 64 -12.34 -3.69 -17.70
C TRP A 64 -13.44 -4.63 -18.22
N SER A 65 -13.07 -5.88 -18.53
CA SER A 65 -14.00 -6.86 -19.09
C SER A 65 -15.12 -7.30 -18.13
N ALA A 66 -14.97 -7.05 -16.83
CA ALA A 66 -15.93 -7.47 -15.82
C ALA A 66 -16.67 -6.30 -15.15
N SER A 67 -16.48 -5.06 -15.62
CA SER A 67 -17.02 -3.83 -14.98
C SER A 67 -16.77 -3.79 -13.47
N ARG A 68 -15.63 -4.35 -13.02
CA ARG A 68 -15.30 -4.45 -11.61
C ARG A 68 -14.70 -3.16 -11.12
N THR A 69 -15.27 -2.60 -10.07
CA THR A 69 -14.78 -1.39 -9.42
C THR A 69 -13.58 -1.72 -8.53
N GLN A 70 -12.53 -0.91 -8.59
CA GLN A 70 -11.40 -0.99 -7.66
C GLN A 70 -11.84 -0.58 -6.24
N THR A 71 -11.20 -1.16 -5.22
CA THR A 71 -11.50 -0.84 -3.81
C THR A 71 -10.23 -0.60 -3.02
N ASN A 72 -10.39 0.13 -1.91
CA ASN A 72 -9.35 0.21 -0.88
C ASN A 72 -9.14 -1.16 -0.24
N GLY A 73 -7.97 -1.36 0.35
CA GLY A 73 -7.74 -2.45 1.28
C GLY A 73 -8.58 -2.29 2.55
N ASN A 74 -8.75 -3.38 3.28
CA ASN A 74 -9.43 -3.38 4.57
C ASN A 74 -8.44 -3.15 5.71
N ASN A 75 -8.93 -2.59 6.82
CA ASN A 75 -8.13 -2.33 8.01
C ASN A 75 -7.71 -3.63 8.70
N SER A 76 -6.52 -3.59 9.31
CA SER A 76 -6.09 -4.58 10.30
C SER A 76 -6.04 -3.94 11.67
N TYR A 77 -6.37 -4.68 12.73
CA TYR A 77 -6.32 -4.13 14.07
C TYR A 77 -6.08 -5.18 15.18
N ILE A 78 -5.60 -4.68 16.32
CA ILE A 78 -5.55 -5.40 17.59
C ILE A 78 -6.39 -4.62 18.60
N SER A 79 -7.35 -5.26 19.26
CA SER A 79 -8.19 -4.66 20.30
C SER A 79 -8.31 -5.55 21.52
N GLY A 80 -8.61 -4.96 22.67
CA GLY A 80 -8.83 -5.62 23.96
C GLY A 80 -9.29 -4.60 25.00
N SER A 81 -9.94 -5.04 26.07
CA SER A 81 -10.57 -4.12 27.04
C SER A 81 -9.59 -3.26 27.85
N ASN A 82 -8.31 -3.64 27.89
CA ASN A 82 -7.26 -2.94 28.64
C ASN A 82 -6.25 -2.20 27.76
N ILE A 83 -6.45 -2.15 26.45
CA ILE A 83 -5.57 -1.46 25.50
C ILE A 83 -6.38 -0.49 24.62
N THR A 84 -5.73 0.58 24.18
CA THR A 84 -6.25 1.36 23.06
C THR A 84 -6.08 0.54 21.77
N THR A 85 -7.16 0.42 21.00
CA THR A 85 -7.13 -0.33 19.73
C THR A 85 -6.06 0.22 18.79
N VAL A 86 -5.17 -0.66 18.34
CA VAL A 86 -4.17 -0.36 17.32
C VAL A 86 -4.76 -0.70 15.96
N THR A 87 -5.10 0.31 15.16
CA THR A 87 -5.69 0.12 13.83
C THR A 87 -4.73 0.61 12.75
N SER A 88 -4.38 -0.26 11.82
CA SER A 88 -3.77 0.11 10.54
C SER A 88 -4.85 0.25 9.48
N ILE A 89 -4.82 1.34 8.72
CA ILE A 89 -5.82 1.69 7.72
C ILE A 89 -5.49 1.03 6.38
N GLY A 90 -6.50 0.50 5.69
CA GLY A 90 -6.32 -0.09 4.36
C GLY A 90 -5.72 0.88 3.36
N GLY A 91 -4.92 0.39 2.41
CA GLY A 91 -4.32 1.19 1.36
C GLY A 91 -5.35 1.77 0.40
N GLY A 92 -5.11 2.97 -0.11
CA GLY A 92 -5.98 3.63 -1.10
C GLY A 92 -5.91 2.96 -2.47
N HIS A 93 -7.03 2.81 -3.17
CA HIS A 93 -7.03 2.30 -4.54
C HIS A 93 -6.44 3.30 -5.55
N GLY A 94 -6.03 2.83 -6.71
CA GLY A 94 -5.25 3.55 -7.73
C GLY A 94 -5.97 4.68 -8.47
N LEU A 95 -7.01 5.29 -7.90
CA LEU A 95 -7.74 6.44 -8.44
C LEU A 95 -7.94 7.50 -7.35
N SER A 96 -6.89 8.22 -6.97
CA SER A 96 -6.90 9.33 -5.99
C SER A 96 -7.50 8.97 -4.63
N SER A 97 -7.41 7.73 -4.19
CA SER A 97 -8.01 7.33 -2.91
C SER A 97 -7.03 7.44 -1.76
N ASN A 98 -7.50 8.03 -0.66
CA ASN A 98 -6.75 8.07 0.59
C ASN A 98 -6.75 6.69 1.27
N GLY A 99 -5.71 6.43 2.08
CA GLY A 99 -5.59 5.16 2.77
C GLY A 99 -4.48 5.17 3.82
N GLY A 100 -4.06 4.01 4.27
CA GLY A 100 -2.86 3.86 5.08
C GLY A 100 -1.65 4.45 4.36
N SER A 101 -1.40 3.98 3.11
CA SER A 101 -0.70 4.75 2.08
C SER A 101 -1.70 5.13 0.99
N GLY A 102 -1.51 6.29 0.38
CA GLY A 102 -2.41 6.80 -0.65
C GLY A 102 -2.28 6.07 -1.99
N GLY A 103 -3.39 5.89 -2.69
CA GLY A 103 -3.37 5.42 -4.07
C GLY A 103 -2.77 6.47 -5.01
N ALA A 104 -2.43 6.06 -6.22
CA ALA A 104 -1.95 6.94 -7.28
C ALA A 104 -2.86 8.16 -7.52
N ARG A 105 -2.41 9.11 -8.32
CA ARG A 105 -3.11 10.37 -8.64
C ARG A 105 -3.33 11.27 -7.43
N GLY A 106 -2.36 11.29 -6.50
CA GLY A 106 -2.33 12.19 -5.36
C GLY A 106 -3.21 11.76 -4.18
N GLY A 107 -3.57 10.49 -4.08
CA GLY A 107 -4.20 9.96 -2.87
C GLY A 107 -3.30 10.18 -1.66
N SER A 108 -3.86 10.64 -0.54
CA SER A 108 -3.09 10.93 0.67
C SER A 108 -2.92 9.69 1.54
N GLY A 109 -1.72 9.51 2.08
CA GLY A 109 -1.42 8.53 3.12
C GLY A 109 -1.81 9.06 4.50
N THR A 110 -2.14 8.15 5.40
CA THR A 110 -2.39 8.48 6.81
C THR A 110 -1.09 8.83 7.51
N ILE A 111 -1.08 9.95 8.23
CA ILE A 111 0.06 10.36 9.05
C ILE A 111 0.44 9.20 9.99
N THR A 112 1.73 8.91 10.11
CA THR A 112 2.33 7.82 10.88
C THR A 112 2.08 6.40 10.35
N GLN A 113 1.35 6.21 9.23
CA GLN A 113 1.06 4.88 8.71
C GLN A 113 1.58 4.63 7.28
N GLY A 114 1.70 5.69 6.45
CA GLY A 114 2.21 5.54 5.09
C GLY A 114 2.24 6.86 4.32
N PHE A 115 2.83 6.80 3.15
CA PHE A 115 3.08 7.95 2.29
C PHE A 115 2.00 8.15 1.23
N ASP A 116 2.03 9.31 0.59
CA ASP A 116 1.07 9.70 -0.43
C ASP A 116 1.38 9.00 -1.77
N GLY A 117 0.37 8.82 -2.60
CA GLY A 117 0.57 8.41 -3.98
C GLY A 117 1.19 9.52 -4.82
N GLY A 118 1.88 9.13 -5.90
CA GLY A 118 2.40 10.07 -6.89
C GLY A 118 1.28 10.81 -7.61
N THR A 119 1.57 12.00 -8.14
CA THR A 119 0.62 12.79 -8.92
C THR A 119 0.67 12.42 -10.41
N SER A 120 -0.45 12.52 -11.11
CA SER A 120 -0.56 12.29 -12.55
C SER A 120 -0.88 13.60 -13.27
N GLY A 121 -0.24 13.82 -14.42
CA GLY A 121 -0.44 15.03 -15.22
C GLY A 121 -1.47 14.91 -16.34
N SER A 122 -1.96 13.70 -16.67
CA SER A 122 -2.93 13.48 -17.75
C SER A 122 -3.78 12.23 -17.51
N SER A 123 -4.89 12.10 -18.27
CA SER A 123 -5.89 11.04 -18.09
C SER A 123 -5.44 9.62 -18.43
N TYR A 124 -4.27 9.45 -19.05
CA TYR A 124 -3.85 8.17 -19.64
C TYR A 124 -2.52 7.61 -19.12
N GLN A 125 -1.83 8.34 -18.23
CA GLN A 125 -0.52 7.95 -17.76
C GLN A 125 -0.45 8.09 -16.26
N ASP A 126 -0.08 7.03 -15.58
CA ASP A 126 -0.35 6.95 -14.17
C ASP A 126 0.90 6.85 -13.29
N SER A 127 0.74 7.46 -12.14
CA SER A 127 1.68 7.46 -11.03
C SER A 127 1.62 6.15 -10.24
N GLY A 128 2.63 5.92 -9.42
CA GLY A 128 2.63 4.85 -8.43
C GLY A 128 1.84 5.21 -7.17
N GLY A 129 1.36 4.20 -6.47
CA GLY A 129 0.80 4.32 -5.12
C GLY A 129 1.88 4.53 -4.07
N GLY A 130 1.54 5.14 -2.94
CA GLY A 130 2.43 5.32 -1.81
C GLY A 130 2.79 4.00 -1.13
N GLY A 131 3.97 3.94 -0.53
CA GLY A 131 4.43 2.86 0.32
C GLY A 131 4.57 3.28 1.79
N ALA A 132 5.00 2.37 2.63
CA ALA A 132 5.18 2.68 4.06
C ALA A 132 6.34 3.65 4.32
N SER A 133 7.39 3.68 3.47
CA SER A 133 8.59 4.52 3.67
C SER A 133 8.80 5.62 2.62
N ALA A 134 8.06 5.61 1.52
CA ALA A 134 8.23 6.59 0.45
C ALA A 134 6.93 6.89 -0.29
N ASN A 135 6.84 8.11 -0.84
CA ASN A 135 5.77 8.46 -1.77
C ASN A 135 5.82 7.58 -3.03
N GLY A 136 4.66 7.37 -3.64
CA GLY A 136 4.62 6.91 -5.01
C GLY A 136 5.29 7.93 -5.95
N VAL A 137 5.95 7.44 -6.98
CA VAL A 137 6.58 8.30 -7.98
C VAL A 137 5.50 8.89 -8.88
N SER A 138 5.59 10.20 -9.11
CA SER A 138 4.70 10.89 -10.04
C SER A 138 5.03 10.48 -11.49
N PHE A 139 3.99 10.50 -12.33
CA PHE A 139 4.20 10.37 -13.76
C PHE A 139 5.10 11.51 -14.28
N THR A 140 6.04 11.17 -15.13
CA THR A 140 6.81 12.12 -15.94
C THR A 140 6.66 11.77 -17.41
N SER A 141 6.84 12.76 -18.32
CA SER A 141 6.60 12.57 -19.76
C SER A 141 7.24 11.27 -20.27
N GLY A 142 6.43 10.31 -20.65
CA GLY A 142 6.85 9.04 -21.23
C GLY A 142 7.14 7.90 -20.23
N THR A 143 7.04 8.12 -18.91
CA THR A 143 7.37 7.09 -17.91
C THR A 143 6.32 7.03 -16.82
N ALA A 144 5.69 5.87 -16.65
CA ALA A 144 4.76 5.62 -15.55
C ALA A 144 5.51 5.59 -14.20
N GLY A 145 4.87 6.10 -13.16
CA GLY A 145 5.50 6.22 -11.84
C GLY A 145 5.63 4.87 -11.13
N ALA A 146 6.77 4.63 -10.49
CA ALA A 146 6.97 3.48 -9.63
C ALA A 146 6.21 3.62 -8.30
N GLY A 147 5.86 2.50 -7.68
CA GLY A 147 5.31 2.46 -6.32
C GLY A 147 6.33 2.89 -5.26
N GLY A 148 5.85 3.51 -4.19
CA GLY A 148 6.67 3.88 -3.03
C GLY A 148 7.20 2.65 -2.29
N ALA A 149 8.39 2.75 -1.72
CA ALA A 149 9.01 1.66 -0.98
C ALA A 149 8.28 1.37 0.34
N GLY A 150 8.33 0.10 0.76
CA GLY A 150 7.89 -0.37 2.07
C GLY A 150 8.94 -0.21 3.16
N LEU A 151 8.64 -0.72 4.34
CA LEU A 151 9.54 -0.76 5.50
C LEU A 151 9.94 -2.18 5.85
N SER A 152 11.16 -2.30 6.39
CA SER A 152 11.68 -3.57 6.88
C SER A 152 11.48 -3.70 8.39
N SER A 153 11.15 -4.91 8.85
CA SER A 153 11.11 -5.26 10.26
C SER A 153 11.67 -6.66 10.48
N ALA A 154 12.40 -6.83 11.58
CA ALA A 154 12.96 -8.10 12.03
C ALA A 154 12.09 -8.80 13.07
N ILE A 155 10.85 -8.35 13.35
CA ILE A 155 9.96 -8.93 14.37
C ILE A 155 9.71 -10.43 14.18
N THR A 156 9.87 -10.96 12.96
CA THR A 156 9.74 -12.41 12.67
C THR A 156 11.07 -13.17 12.71
N GLY A 157 12.11 -12.58 13.31
CA GLY A 157 13.44 -13.19 13.48
C GLY A 157 14.46 -12.82 12.39
N SER A 158 14.01 -12.36 11.23
CA SER A 158 14.85 -11.85 10.13
C SER A 158 14.18 -10.62 9.48
N ALA A 159 15.00 -9.73 8.93
CA ALA A 159 14.51 -8.51 8.30
C ALA A 159 13.72 -8.83 7.02
N VAL A 160 12.43 -8.46 7.01
CA VAL A 160 11.53 -8.62 5.86
C VAL A 160 10.89 -7.28 5.53
N THR A 161 11.07 -6.82 4.30
CA THR A 161 10.42 -5.59 3.79
C THR A 161 8.99 -5.89 3.39
N ARG A 162 8.03 -5.03 3.82
CA ARG A 162 6.59 -5.16 3.56
C ARG A 162 5.97 -3.78 3.23
N ALA A 163 4.75 -3.78 2.76
CA ALA A 163 3.96 -2.58 2.49
C ALA A 163 4.57 -1.65 1.41
N GLY A 164 4.98 -2.22 0.27
CA GLY A 164 5.32 -1.45 -0.94
C GLY A 164 4.08 -1.02 -1.71
N GLY A 165 4.08 0.16 -2.32
CA GLY A 165 3.02 0.64 -3.20
C GLY A 165 3.05 -0.01 -4.58
N GLY A 166 1.93 0.00 -5.31
CA GLY A 166 1.85 -0.48 -6.69
C GLY A 166 2.41 0.52 -7.70
N GLY A 167 2.95 0.05 -8.81
CA GLY A 167 3.40 0.87 -9.93
C GLY A 167 2.24 1.30 -10.85
N GLY A 168 2.38 2.44 -11.50
CA GLY A 168 1.42 2.94 -12.49
C GLY A 168 1.51 2.19 -13.83
N ALA A 169 0.42 2.13 -14.59
CA ALA A 169 0.40 1.54 -15.91
C ALA A 169 1.10 2.43 -16.94
N GLY A 170 1.74 1.80 -17.92
CA GLY A 170 2.14 2.45 -19.16
C GLY A 170 0.93 2.73 -20.05
N THR A 171 1.03 3.70 -20.98
CA THR A 171 -0.08 4.08 -21.84
C THR A 171 -0.50 3.01 -22.83
N GLY A 172 -1.84 2.89 -23.00
CA GLY A 172 -2.45 2.31 -24.16
C GLY A 172 -2.62 3.30 -25.34
N TYR A 173 -3.37 2.88 -26.34
CA TYR A 173 -3.69 3.62 -27.59
C TYR A 173 -4.07 5.11 -27.33
N PRO A 174 -3.63 6.10 -28.13
CA PRO A 174 -2.80 5.95 -29.35
C PRO A 174 -1.29 6.09 -29.09
N ASN A 175 -0.87 6.40 -27.90
CA ASN A 175 0.56 6.61 -27.55
C ASN A 175 1.09 5.35 -26.86
N ILE A 176 1.66 4.45 -27.64
CA ILE A 176 2.27 3.20 -27.14
C ILE A 176 3.59 3.53 -26.42
N ASN A 177 3.48 4.08 -25.22
CA ASN A 177 4.64 4.14 -24.34
C ASN A 177 4.65 2.88 -23.48
N THR A 178 5.64 2.04 -23.68
CA THR A 178 5.74 0.74 -23.04
C THR A 178 6.30 0.80 -21.63
N SER A 179 6.65 1.99 -21.13
CA SER A 179 7.25 2.14 -19.81
C SER A 179 6.19 1.99 -18.72
N THR A 180 6.33 0.93 -17.95
CA THR A 180 5.49 0.67 -16.76
C THR A 180 6.21 1.08 -15.51
N GLY A 181 5.45 1.51 -14.51
CA GLY A 181 5.97 1.73 -13.16
C GLY A 181 6.27 0.38 -12.49
N ALA A 182 7.48 0.25 -11.93
CA ALA A 182 7.81 -0.87 -11.08
C ALA A 182 6.99 -0.81 -9.78
N GLY A 183 6.67 -1.97 -9.21
CA GLY A 183 6.15 -2.04 -7.84
C GLY A 183 7.20 -1.63 -6.82
N GLY A 184 6.77 -1.01 -5.72
CA GLY A 184 7.63 -0.62 -4.61
C GLY A 184 8.22 -1.82 -3.89
N ALA A 185 9.44 -1.66 -3.37
CA ALA A 185 10.09 -2.69 -2.54
C ALA A 185 9.17 -3.10 -1.38
N GLY A 186 9.13 -4.39 -1.07
CA GLY A 186 8.23 -4.93 -0.04
C GLY A 186 6.96 -5.56 -0.60
N GLY A 187 6.93 -5.87 -1.91
CA GLY A 187 5.88 -6.66 -2.53
C GLY A 187 4.86 -5.87 -3.37
N GLY A 188 5.11 -4.61 -3.69
CA GLY A 188 4.26 -3.84 -4.59
C GLY A 188 4.13 -4.46 -5.97
N GLY A 189 2.93 -4.47 -6.55
CA GLY A 189 2.66 -4.98 -7.90
C GLY A 189 3.15 -4.01 -8.97
N ALA A 190 3.72 -4.52 -10.07
CA ALA A 190 4.11 -3.70 -11.21
C ALA A 190 2.91 -3.32 -12.09
N GLY A 191 2.96 -2.17 -12.73
CA GLY A 191 1.97 -1.71 -13.68
C GLY A 191 1.98 -2.53 -14.97
N GLY A 192 0.85 -2.62 -15.65
CA GLY A 192 0.68 -3.26 -16.97
C GLY A 192 1.03 -2.33 -18.12
N SER A 193 1.23 -2.90 -19.31
CA SER A 193 1.49 -2.17 -20.55
C SER A 193 0.66 -2.73 -21.69
N GLY A 194 0.45 -1.95 -22.76
CA GLY A 194 -0.11 -2.40 -24.01
C GLY A 194 -1.50 -3.05 -23.89
N GLY A 195 -2.38 -2.53 -23.08
CA GLY A 195 -3.71 -3.10 -22.80
C GLY A 195 -3.71 -4.23 -21.77
N GLY A 196 -2.56 -4.48 -21.12
CA GLY A 196 -2.42 -5.54 -20.12
C GLY A 196 -2.73 -5.10 -18.70
N ASN A 197 -3.15 -6.05 -17.87
CA ASN A 197 -3.37 -5.83 -16.45
C ASN A 197 -2.04 -5.65 -15.70
N GLY A 198 -2.03 -4.83 -14.67
CA GLY A 198 -0.98 -4.82 -13.67
C GLY A 198 -0.98 -6.09 -12.82
N THR A 199 0.12 -6.31 -12.10
CA THR A 199 0.23 -7.44 -11.17
C THR A 199 -0.36 -7.10 -9.81
N GLY A 200 -0.91 -8.10 -9.13
CA GLY A 200 -1.34 -7.94 -7.73
C GLY A 200 -0.15 -7.64 -6.83
N GLY A 201 -0.38 -6.98 -5.71
CA GLY A 201 0.58 -6.94 -4.63
C GLY A 201 0.85 -8.34 -4.08
N THR A 202 2.07 -8.59 -3.61
CA THR A 202 2.45 -9.87 -3.02
C THR A 202 1.57 -10.16 -1.80
N GLN A 203 1.06 -11.39 -1.73
CA GLN A 203 0.20 -11.82 -0.62
C GLN A 203 0.92 -11.67 0.72
N ASN A 204 0.16 -11.39 1.78
CA ASN A 204 0.62 -11.30 3.16
C ASN A 204 1.70 -10.22 3.42
N THR A 205 1.84 -9.25 2.52
CA THR A 205 2.78 -8.13 2.70
C THR A 205 2.08 -6.78 2.94
N GLY A 206 0.76 -6.71 2.75
CA GLY A 206 0.02 -5.45 2.79
C GLY A 206 0.31 -4.50 1.63
N SER A 207 0.86 -5.00 0.55
CA SER A 207 1.32 -4.19 -0.58
C SER A 207 0.21 -3.84 -1.57
N GLY A 208 0.32 -2.69 -2.23
CA GLY A 208 -0.61 -2.23 -3.25
C GLY A 208 -0.45 -2.96 -4.59
N ALA A 209 -1.54 -3.08 -5.35
CA ALA A 209 -1.54 -3.66 -6.68
C ALA A 209 -1.09 -2.65 -7.75
N GLY A 210 -0.45 -3.13 -8.80
CA GLY A 210 -0.11 -2.33 -9.98
C GLY A 210 -1.34 -1.93 -10.79
N GLY A 211 -1.24 -0.81 -11.51
CA GLY A 211 -2.28 -0.33 -12.42
C GLY A 211 -2.36 -1.16 -13.70
N GLY A 212 -3.55 -1.27 -14.29
CA GLY A 212 -3.77 -1.89 -15.60
C GLY A 212 -3.76 -0.85 -16.73
N SER A 213 -3.16 -1.18 -17.87
CA SER A 213 -3.21 -0.36 -19.09
C SER A 213 -4.57 -0.53 -19.79
N LEU A 214 -5.09 0.54 -20.38
CA LEU A 214 -6.27 0.53 -21.25
C LEU A 214 -5.90 0.23 -22.69
#